data_1fc712e6d30050d9942e5cbb8f107ff6
#
_entry.id   1fc712e6d30050d9942e5cbb8f107ff6
#
_cell.length_a   1.000
_cell.length_b   1.000
_cell.length_c   1.000
_cell.angle_alpha   90.00
_cell.angle_beta   90.00
_cell.angle_gamma   90.00
#
_symmetry.space_group_name_H-M   'P 1'
#
loop_
_entity.id
_entity.type
_entity.pdbx_description
1 polymer ?
#
loop_
_entity_poly.entity_id
_entity_poly.type
_entity_poly.pdbx_seq_one_letter_code
_entity_poly.pdbx_strand_id
1 'polypeptide(L)' 'GDTAWCACANLVAVDNYYCVDSTGLKEEAAGDCVTTTTCDTSTSCH' A
#
# COMPACT_ATOMS: atom_id res chain seq x y z
N GLY A 1 -14.32 -9.60 14.39
CA GLY A 1 -14.76 -8.33 13.91
C GLY A 1 -14.11 -7.98 12.59
N ASP A 2 -14.66 -7.03 11.95
CA ASP A 2 -14.19 -6.60 10.65
C ASP A 2 -13.22 -5.45 10.81
N THR A 3 -11.96 -5.80 10.95
CA THR A 3 -10.92 -4.79 11.03
C THR A 3 -10.21 -4.73 9.68
N ALA A 4 -10.40 -3.63 8.99
CA ALA A 4 -9.73 -3.39 7.71
C ALA A 4 -8.50 -2.53 7.96
N TRP A 5 -7.42 -2.88 7.30
CA TRP A 5 -6.16 -2.15 7.45
C TRP A 5 -5.37 -2.21 6.17
N CYS A 6 -4.39 -1.32 6.08
CA CYS A 6 -3.50 -1.24 4.94
C CYS A 6 -2.14 -0.79 5.44
N ALA A 7 -1.10 -1.33 4.85
CA ALA A 7 0.27 -0.95 5.16
C ALA A 7 1.03 -0.76 3.87
N CYS A 8 1.72 0.36 3.76
CA CYS A 8 2.48 0.69 2.56
C CYS A 8 3.79 1.33 2.94
N ALA A 9 4.85 0.98 2.25
CA ALA A 9 6.17 1.53 2.50
C ALA A 9 6.86 1.82 1.19
N ASN A 10 7.55 2.95 1.13
CA ASN A 10 8.41 3.28 0.01
C ASN A 10 9.71 2.50 0.14
N LEU A 11 10.17 1.93 -0.97
CA LEU A 11 11.43 1.21 -1.01
C LEU A 11 12.56 2.20 -1.24
N VAL A 12 13.62 2.10 -0.43
CA VAL A 12 14.71 3.08 -0.50
C VAL A 12 15.70 2.80 -1.64
N ALA A 13 15.80 1.56 -2.06
CA ALA A 13 16.79 1.19 -3.07
C ALA A 13 16.30 1.43 -4.50
N VAL A 14 14.99 1.56 -4.69
CA VAL A 14 14.36 1.76 -6.00
C VAL A 14 13.18 2.69 -5.83
N ASP A 15 12.73 3.28 -6.93
CA ASP A 15 11.58 4.20 -6.90
C ASP A 15 10.27 3.42 -6.98
N ASN A 16 10.10 2.49 -6.05
CA ASN A 16 8.92 1.63 -5.98
C ASN A 16 8.33 1.71 -4.58
N TYR A 17 7.14 1.17 -4.43
CA TYR A 17 6.50 0.99 -3.12
C TYR A 17 6.02 -0.45 -2.98
N TYR A 18 5.79 -0.86 -1.75
CA TYR A 18 5.20 -2.16 -1.44
C TYR A 18 3.98 -1.95 -0.55
N CYS A 19 2.85 -2.54 -0.94
CA CYS A 19 1.60 -2.35 -0.21
C CYS A 19 0.92 -3.68 0.05
N VAL A 20 0.41 -3.83 1.27
CA VAL A 20 -0.40 -4.98 1.67
C VAL A 20 -1.65 -4.48 2.37
N ASP A 21 -2.73 -5.24 2.28
CA ASP A 21 -3.94 -4.87 3.01
C ASP A 21 -4.65 -6.11 3.55
N SER A 22 -5.71 -5.84 4.34
CA SER A 22 -6.43 -6.89 5.05
C SER A 22 -7.25 -7.80 4.13
N THR A 23 -7.41 -7.43 2.87
CA THR A 23 -8.11 -8.28 1.91
C THR A 23 -7.20 -9.37 1.34
N GLY A 24 -5.92 -9.33 1.69
CA GLY A 24 -4.93 -10.27 1.18
C GLY A 24 -4.15 -9.75 -0.02
N LEU A 25 -4.43 -8.51 -0.43
CA LEU A 25 -3.70 -7.89 -1.52
C LEU A 25 -2.27 -7.57 -1.07
N LYS A 26 -1.32 -7.86 -1.93
CA LYS A 26 0.07 -7.47 -1.74
C LYS A 26 0.68 -7.21 -3.10
N GLU A 27 1.36 -6.08 -3.22
CA GLU A 27 1.95 -5.73 -4.51
C GLU A 27 3.10 -4.76 -4.35
N GLU A 28 3.98 -4.81 -5.32
CA GLU A 28 5.05 -3.83 -5.48
C GLU A 28 4.88 -3.18 -6.84
N ALA A 29 5.00 -1.87 -6.90
CA ALA A 29 4.87 -1.14 -8.16
C ALA A 29 5.68 0.14 -8.11
N ALA A 30 5.90 0.74 -9.27
CA ALA A 30 6.64 1.98 -9.37
C ALA A 30 5.84 3.13 -8.79
N GLY A 31 6.52 4.02 -8.09
CA GLY A 31 5.91 5.24 -7.57
C GLY A 31 6.02 5.35 -6.06
N ASP A 32 5.16 6.17 -5.51
CA ASP A 32 5.17 6.55 -4.10
C ASP A 32 3.86 6.11 -3.48
N CYS A 33 3.90 5.66 -2.22
CA CYS A 33 2.70 5.21 -1.52
C CYS A 33 1.58 6.23 -1.53
N VAL A 34 1.90 7.48 -1.22
CA VAL A 34 0.86 8.50 -1.06
C VAL A 34 0.31 9.02 -2.37
N THR A 35 1.01 8.80 -3.49
CA THR A 35 0.55 9.31 -4.78
C THR A 35 -0.06 8.24 -5.67
N THR A 36 0.26 6.97 -5.42
CA THR A 36 -0.18 5.87 -6.29
C THR A 36 -1.13 4.90 -5.62
N THR A 37 -1.28 4.99 -4.29
CA THR A 37 -2.22 4.14 -3.56
C THR A 37 -3.17 5.00 -2.75
N THR A 38 -4.23 4.37 -2.25
CA THR A 38 -5.19 5.04 -1.37
C THR A 38 -4.98 4.64 0.08
N CYS A 39 -3.83 4.05 0.40
CA CYS A 39 -3.61 3.47 1.71
C CYS A 39 -3.62 4.49 2.85
N ASP A 40 -3.20 5.73 2.59
CA ASP A 40 -3.20 6.76 3.62
C ASP A 40 -4.57 7.36 3.88
N THR A 41 -5.53 7.14 2.99
CA THR A 41 -6.89 7.67 3.13
C THR A 41 -7.94 6.57 3.17
N SER A 42 -7.53 5.33 3.00
CA SER A 42 -8.42 4.18 2.94
C SER A 42 -7.75 3.01 3.63
N THR A 43 -8.44 1.89 3.69
CA THR A 43 -7.90 0.66 4.27
C THR A 43 -7.53 -0.35 3.19
N SER A 44 -7.32 0.12 1.97
CA SER A 44 -7.06 -0.74 0.83
C SER A 44 -5.96 -0.10 -0.02
N CYS A 45 -5.18 -0.92 -0.71
CA CYS A 45 -4.14 -0.45 -1.60
C CYS A 45 -4.71 0.16 -2.88
N HIS A 46 -5.95 -0.12 -3.16
CA HIS A 46 -6.63 0.41 -4.36
C HIS A 46 -8.04 0.84 -4.06
#